data_29df4223034e2c2adc8165b632da48a5
#
_entry.id   29df4223034e2c2adc8165b632da48a5
#
_cell.length_a   1.000
_cell.length_b   1.000
_cell.length_c   1.000
_cell.angle_alpha   90.00
_cell.angle_beta   90.00
_cell.angle_gamma   90.00
#
_symmetry.space_group_name_H-M   'P 1'
#
loop_
_entity.id
_entity.type
_entity.pdbx_description
1 polymer ?
#
loop_
_entity_poly.entity_id
_entity_poly.type
_entity_poly.pdbx_seq_one_letter_code
_entity_poly.pdbx_strand_id
1 'polypeptide(L)'
;MYLGIDPGKTGAMAVLDKGGEFVEVVDFEEVLPRIRLLAKTVKFAYLEEVHAMPGQGVSSTFTFGENSGWWKGILQAFEIPFKTIRPQDWQKGLVPKRGKLTEKPGLEVARQMFPMAPLNLKKHHNRADALLIARVCHQREGA
;
A
#
# COMPACT_ATOMS: atom_id res chain seq x y z
N MET A 1 -4.93 10.46 -9.84
CA MET A 1 -3.89 9.60 -9.23
C MET A 1 -4.51 8.38 -8.59
N TYR A 2 -3.69 7.37 -8.37
CA TYR A 2 -4.10 6.10 -7.75
C TYR A 2 -3.22 5.83 -6.55
N LEU A 3 -3.84 5.42 -5.45
CA LEU A 3 -3.12 5.15 -4.20
C LEU A 3 -3.09 3.66 -3.91
N GLY A 4 -1.96 3.21 -3.38
CA GLY A 4 -1.82 1.90 -2.74
C GLY A 4 -1.36 2.10 -1.30
N ILE A 5 -1.99 1.40 -0.39
CA ILE A 5 -1.76 1.60 1.04
C ILE A 5 -1.48 0.25 1.71
N ASP A 6 -0.28 0.15 2.27
CA ASP A 6 0.10 -0.91 3.19
C ASP A 6 -0.05 -0.35 4.62
N PRO A 7 -1.09 -0.77 5.37
CA PRO A 7 -1.36 -0.19 6.68
C PRO A 7 -0.36 -0.64 7.74
N GLY A 8 -0.38 0.00 8.89
CA GLY A 8 0.49 -0.28 10.02
C GLY A 8 1.35 0.93 10.39
N LYS A 9 1.96 0.88 11.58
CA LYS A 9 2.86 1.95 12.04
C LYS A 9 4.08 2.10 11.16
N THR A 10 4.53 1.01 10.57
CA THR A 10 5.66 0.96 9.62
C THR A 10 5.18 0.86 8.17
N GLY A 11 3.90 1.09 7.95
CA GLY A 11 3.29 1.04 6.63
C GLY A 11 3.65 2.24 5.75
N ALA A 12 3.07 2.26 4.56
CA ALA A 12 3.37 3.27 3.56
C ALA A 12 2.18 3.53 2.64
N MET A 13 2.22 4.67 1.97
CA MET A 13 1.28 5.03 0.92
C MET A 13 2.07 5.34 -0.35
N ALA A 14 1.71 4.68 -1.43
CA ALA A 14 2.29 4.91 -2.75
C ALA A 14 1.30 5.67 -3.63
N VAL A 15 1.82 6.53 -4.47
CA VAL A 15 1.05 7.34 -5.41
C VAL A 15 1.55 7.10 -6.82
N LEU A 16 0.63 6.72 -7.71
CA LEU A 16 0.88 6.61 -9.15
C LEU A 16 0.01 7.62 -9.90
N ASP A 17 0.51 8.12 -11.01
CA ASP A 17 -0.26 9.03 -11.85
C ASP A 17 -1.31 8.28 -12.69
N LYS A 18 -2.02 9.01 -13.55
CA LYS A 18 -3.04 8.44 -14.44
C LYS A 18 -2.49 7.39 -15.42
N GLY A 19 -1.22 7.47 -15.75
CA GLY A 19 -0.53 6.49 -16.61
C GLY A 19 0.03 5.28 -15.87
N GLY A 20 -0.06 5.28 -14.54
CA GLY A 20 0.52 4.22 -13.72
C GLY A 20 2.00 4.43 -13.41
N GLU A 21 2.53 5.62 -13.68
CA GLU A 21 3.92 5.95 -13.39
C GLU A 21 4.10 6.39 -11.95
N PHE A 22 5.29 6.15 -11.42
CA PHE A 22 5.64 6.51 -10.05
C PHE A 22 5.63 8.02 -9.83
N VAL A 23 4.91 8.45 -8.79
CA VAL A 23 4.93 9.85 -8.32
C VAL A 23 5.69 9.96 -7.01
N GLU A 24 5.24 9.24 -6.00
CA GLU A 24 5.90 9.23 -4.69
C GLU A 24 5.49 8.03 -3.86
N VAL A 25 6.27 7.74 -2.82
CA VAL A 25 5.89 6.81 -1.75
C VAL A 25 6.34 7.44 -0.44
N VAL A 26 5.46 7.45 0.55
CA VAL A 26 5.72 8.04 1.86
C VAL A 26 5.42 7.05 2.97
N ASP A 27 6.21 7.11 4.03
CA ASP A 27 5.98 6.32 5.23
C ASP A 27 4.80 6.86 6.02
N PHE A 28 4.19 6.03 6.86
CA PHE A 28 2.94 6.34 7.55
C PHE A 28 2.94 7.69 8.26
N GLU A 29 4.02 8.05 8.93
CA GLU A 29 4.12 9.30 9.68
C GLU A 29 4.01 10.57 8.82
N GLU A 30 4.28 10.46 7.52
CA GLU A 30 4.25 11.60 6.59
C GLU A 30 2.97 11.65 5.74
N VAL A 31 2.06 10.70 5.95
CA VAL A 31 0.89 10.51 5.08
C VAL A 31 -0.09 11.68 5.16
N LEU A 32 -0.40 12.16 6.35
CA LEU A 32 -1.47 13.14 6.52
C LEU A 32 -1.24 14.44 5.73
N PRO A 33 -0.07 15.10 5.80
CA PRO A 33 0.15 16.27 4.97
C PRO A 33 0.07 15.99 3.47
N ARG A 34 0.47 14.78 3.04
CA ARG A 34 0.40 14.42 1.62
C ARG A 34 -1.04 14.20 1.15
N ILE A 35 -1.85 13.53 1.95
CA ILE A 35 -3.27 13.34 1.61
C ILE A 35 -3.99 14.68 1.48
N ARG A 36 -3.72 15.63 2.36
CA ARG A 36 -4.31 16.98 2.27
C ARG A 36 -4.05 17.64 0.92
N LEU A 37 -2.84 17.46 0.39
CA LEU A 37 -2.46 18.05 -0.90
C LEU A 37 -3.02 17.30 -2.09
N LEU A 38 -3.12 15.96 -1.99
CA LEU A 38 -3.43 15.09 -3.12
C LEU A 38 -4.91 14.73 -3.24
N ALA A 39 -5.69 14.85 -2.17
CA ALA A 39 -7.03 14.26 -2.05
C ALA A 39 -7.94 14.53 -3.27
N LYS A 40 -7.97 15.75 -3.77
CA LYS A 40 -8.82 16.14 -4.90
C LYS A 40 -8.36 15.55 -6.24
N THR A 41 -7.12 15.10 -6.34
CA THR A 41 -6.55 14.53 -7.55
C THR A 41 -6.58 13.00 -7.55
N VAL A 42 -6.92 12.38 -6.43
CA VAL A 42 -6.99 10.93 -6.28
C VAL A 42 -8.28 10.40 -6.89
N LYS A 43 -8.14 9.51 -7.85
CA LYS A 43 -9.28 8.84 -8.47
C LYS A 43 -9.76 7.66 -7.65
N PHE A 44 -8.83 6.87 -7.12
CA PHE A 44 -9.15 5.68 -6.34
C PHE A 44 -7.97 5.24 -5.48
N ALA A 45 -8.27 4.58 -4.36
CA ALA A 45 -7.28 4.01 -3.46
C ALA A 45 -7.59 2.55 -3.14
N TYR A 46 -6.55 1.73 -3.02
CA TYR A 46 -6.63 0.38 -2.48
C TYR A 46 -5.91 0.32 -1.15
N LEU A 47 -6.63 -0.14 -0.13
CA LEU A 47 -6.12 -0.34 1.22
C LEU A 47 -5.99 -1.84 1.47
N GLU A 48 -4.79 -2.31 1.82
CA GLU A 48 -4.63 -3.71 2.15
C GLU A 48 -5.49 -4.07 3.36
N GLU A 49 -6.22 -5.16 3.22
CA GLU A 49 -7.08 -5.67 4.27
C GLU A 49 -6.24 -6.40 5.33
N VAL A 50 -6.44 -6.02 6.59
CA VAL A 50 -5.79 -6.68 7.72
C VAL A 50 -6.81 -7.45 8.54
N HIS A 51 -6.39 -8.62 9.05
CA HIS A 51 -7.21 -9.49 9.89
C HIS A 51 -6.45 -9.86 11.15
N ALA A 52 -7.20 -10.13 12.21
CA ALA A 52 -6.65 -10.81 13.38
C ALA A 52 -6.22 -12.23 12.98
N MET A 53 -4.99 -12.60 13.34
CA MET A 53 -4.45 -13.91 13.02
C MET A 53 -4.52 -14.84 14.26
N PRO A 54 -4.77 -16.15 14.08
CA PRO A 54 -4.67 -17.09 15.18
C PRO A 54 -3.29 -17.00 15.85
N GLY A 55 -3.28 -16.94 17.20
CA GLY A 55 -2.04 -16.79 17.96
C GLY A 55 -1.48 -15.37 18.05
N GLN A 56 -2.10 -14.41 17.38
CA GLN A 56 -1.72 -12.99 17.50
C GLN A 56 -2.12 -12.47 18.89
N GLY A 57 -1.24 -11.70 19.55
CA GLY A 57 -1.53 -11.09 20.84
C GLY A 57 -2.66 -10.05 20.76
N VAL A 58 -3.38 -9.88 21.88
CA VAL A 58 -4.49 -8.92 21.99
C VAL A 58 -4.03 -7.50 21.68
N SER A 59 -2.88 -7.08 22.21
CA SER A 59 -2.31 -5.74 21.98
C SER A 59 -1.99 -5.52 20.51
N SER A 60 -1.40 -6.50 19.85
CA SER A 60 -1.07 -6.41 18.42
C SER A 60 -2.33 -6.33 17.56
N THR A 61 -3.33 -7.15 17.84
CA THR A 61 -4.62 -7.13 17.15
C THR A 61 -5.30 -5.77 17.29
N PHE A 62 -5.31 -5.21 18.50
CA PHE A 62 -5.90 -3.90 18.76
C PHE A 62 -5.18 -2.81 17.97
N THR A 63 -3.85 -2.81 17.97
CA THR A 63 -3.04 -1.81 17.23
C THR A 63 -3.31 -1.87 15.74
N PHE A 64 -3.38 -3.07 15.16
CA PHE A 64 -3.72 -3.22 13.73
C PHE A 64 -5.13 -2.72 13.42
N GLY A 65 -6.10 -3.02 14.29
CA GLY A 65 -7.47 -2.54 14.14
C GLY A 65 -7.56 -1.02 14.19
N GLU A 66 -6.86 -0.38 15.13
CA GLU A 66 -6.80 1.08 15.24
C GLU A 66 -6.23 1.71 13.95
N ASN A 67 -5.13 1.18 13.45
CA ASN A 67 -4.48 1.71 12.26
C ASN A 67 -5.36 1.54 11.01
N SER A 68 -5.98 0.38 10.85
CA SER A 68 -6.92 0.13 9.75
C SER A 68 -8.10 1.11 9.81
N GLY A 69 -8.65 1.35 11.01
CA GLY A 69 -9.73 2.31 11.22
C GLY A 69 -9.29 3.74 10.92
N TRP A 70 -8.07 4.11 11.29
CA TRP A 70 -7.49 5.41 10.99
C TRP A 70 -7.47 5.65 9.46
N TRP A 71 -6.99 4.68 8.69
CA TRP A 71 -6.94 4.77 7.24
C TRP A 71 -8.32 4.94 6.62
N LYS A 72 -9.28 4.10 7.05
CA LYS A 72 -10.66 4.20 6.56
C LYS A 72 -11.28 5.54 6.89
N GLY A 73 -11.05 6.03 8.11
CA GLY A 73 -11.55 7.33 8.54
C GLY A 73 -10.96 8.49 7.73
N ILE A 74 -9.65 8.48 7.49
CA ILE A 74 -8.97 9.52 6.71
C ILE A 74 -9.45 9.51 5.24
N LEU A 75 -9.54 8.34 4.62
CA LEU A 75 -9.98 8.24 3.24
C LEU A 75 -11.43 8.75 3.09
N GLN A 76 -12.30 8.41 4.03
CA GLN A 76 -13.68 8.91 4.05
C GLN A 76 -13.75 10.41 4.30
N ALA A 77 -12.97 10.92 5.25
CA ALA A 77 -12.95 12.34 5.58
C ALA A 77 -12.52 13.22 4.41
N PHE A 78 -11.59 12.76 3.61
CA PHE A 78 -11.12 13.46 2.41
C PHE A 78 -11.89 13.04 1.14
N GLU A 79 -12.96 12.26 1.28
CA GLU A 79 -13.83 11.84 0.18
C GLU A 79 -13.07 11.12 -0.95
N ILE A 80 -12.06 10.33 -0.59
CA ILE A 80 -11.30 9.51 -1.52
C ILE A 80 -12.00 8.16 -1.70
N PRO A 81 -12.47 7.81 -2.90
CA PRO A 81 -13.05 6.50 -3.16
C PRO A 81 -12.01 5.41 -2.91
N PHE A 82 -12.37 4.35 -2.18
CA PHE A 82 -11.44 3.27 -1.90
C PHE A 82 -12.14 1.91 -1.77
N LYS A 83 -11.34 0.87 -1.92
CA LYS A 83 -11.68 -0.52 -1.60
C LYS A 83 -10.59 -1.12 -0.76
N THR A 84 -10.96 -2.11 0.06
CA THR A 84 -9.96 -2.98 0.70
C THR A 84 -9.60 -4.12 -0.27
N ILE A 85 -8.37 -4.60 -0.19
CA ILE A 85 -7.88 -5.71 -1.00
C ILE A 85 -7.06 -6.67 -0.11
N ARG A 86 -7.31 -7.96 -0.25
CA ARG A 86 -6.58 -8.97 0.52
C ARG A 86 -5.17 -9.16 -0.04
N PRO A 87 -4.18 -9.49 0.82
CA PRO A 87 -2.82 -9.76 0.34
C PRO A 87 -2.75 -10.77 -0.80
N GLN A 88 -3.46 -11.89 -0.69
CA GLN A 88 -3.46 -12.91 -1.73
C GLN A 88 -4.03 -12.42 -3.06
N ASP A 89 -4.93 -11.45 -3.05
CA ASP A 89 -5.56 -10.93 -4.25
C ASP A 89 -4.65 -9.96 -5.03
N TRP A 90 -3.88 -9.13 -4.33
CA TRP A 90 -2.95 -8.24 -5.03
C TRP A 90 -1.63 -8.91 -5.38
N GLN A 91 -1.23 -9.95 -4.62
CA GLN A 91 0.02 -10.66 -4.87
C GLN A 91 -0.09 -11.65 -6.03
N LYS A 92 -1.28 -12.14 -6.31
CA LYS A 92 -1.50 -13.18 -7.33
C LYS A 92 -1.02 -12.73 -8.72
N GLY A 93 -0.10 -13.50 -9.30
CA GLY A 93 0.48 -13.21 -10.61
C GLY A 93 1.51 -12.09 -10.62
N LEU A 94 1.72 -11.41 -9.50
CA LEU A 94 2.62 -10.27 -9.39
C LEU A 94 3.85 -10.61 -8.55
N VAL A 95 3.65 -11.30 -7.44
CA VAL A 95 4.71 -11.64 -6.48
C VAL A 95 4.93 -13.16 -6.49
N PRO A 96 6.18 -13.63 -6.72
CA PRO A 96 6.49 -15.07 -6.65
C PRO A 96 6.22 -15.64 -5.27
N LYS A 97 5.90 -16.94 -5.23
CA LYS A 97 5.72 -17.66 -3.96
C LYS A 97 7.02 -17.64 -3.15
N ARG A 98 6.87 -17.49 -1.82
CA ARG A 98 8.02 -17.51 -0.89
C ARG A 98 8.91 -18.75 -1.07
N GLY A 99 10.20 -18.57 -0.83
CA GLY A 99 11.17 -19.66 -0.66
C GLY A 99 11.99 -20.01 -1.89
N LYS A 100 11.86 -19.30 -3.02
CA LYS A 100 12.64 -19.63 -4.22
C LYS A 100 13.90 -18.81 -4.42
N LEU A 101 13.92 -17.48 -4.16
CA LEU A 101 15.06 -16.63 -4.48
C LEU A 101 15.37 -15.55 -3.46
N THR A 102 14.38 -15.12 -2.65
CA THR A 102 14.55 -14.02 -1.69
C THR A 102 13.49 -14.12 -0.60
N GLU A 103 13.82 -13.59 0.58
CA GLU A 103 12.88 -13.50 1.71
C GLU A 103 11.78 -12.46 1.47
N LYS A 104 12.03 -11.50 0.58
CA LYS A 104 11.09 -10.40 0.29
C LYS A 104 10.89 -10.23 -1.21
N PRO A 105 10.17 -11.18 -1.84
CA PRO A 105 10.00 -11.16 -3.29
C PRO A 105 9.27 -9.91 -3.81
N GLY A 106 8.35 -9.34 -3.01
CA GLY A 106 7.67 -8.09 -3.37
C GLY A 106 8.61 -6.92 -3.55
N LEU A 107 9.65 -6.81 -2.71
CA LEU A 107 10.65 -5.75 -2.81
C LEU A 107 11.41 -5.83 -4.15
N GLU A 108 11.80 -7.02 -4.57
CA GLU A 108 12.48 -7.22 -5.86
C GLU A 108 11.59 -6.86 -7.04
N VAL A 109 10.34 -7.29 -7.02
CA VAL A 109 9.37 -6.97 -8.08
C VAL A 109 9.16 -5.46 -8.17
N ALA A 110 8.95 -4.79 -7.03
CA ALA A 110 8.74 -3.34 -7.00
C ALA A 110 9.96 -2.56 -7.50
N ARG A 111 11.19 -3.01 -7.15
CA ARG A 111 12.42 -2.39 -7.66
C ARG A 111 12.51 -2.45 -9.17
N GLN A 112 12.11 -3.56 -9.77
CA GLN A 112 12.10 -3.72 -11.23
C GLN A 112 11.02 -2.87 -11.89
N MET A 113 9.83 -2.80 -11.30
CA MET A 113 8.72 -2.02 -11.86
C MET A 113 8.90 -0.52 -11.70
N PHE A 114 9.49 -0.10 -10.58
CA PHE A 114 9.62 1.30 -10.19
C PHE A 114 11.06 1.62 -9.83
N PRO A 115 11.97 1.65 -10.81
CA PRO A 115 13.41 1.88 -10.53
C PRO A 115 13.70 3.23 -9.91
N MET A 116 12.81 4.21 -10.07
CA MET A 116 12.95 5.54 -9.46
C MET A 116 12.47 5.62 -8.02
N ALA A 117 11.78 4.59 -7.52
CA ALA A 117 11.25 4.59 -6.15
C ALA A 117 12.37 4.33 -5.12
N PRO A 118 12.29 4.96 -3.92
CA PRO A 118 13.31 4.80 -2.88
C PRO A 118 13.14 3.46 -2.14
N LEU A 119 13.64 2.38 -2.75
CA LEU A 119 13.52 1.00 -2.29
C LEU A 119 14.88 0.34 -2.04
N ASN A 120 15.88 1.08 -1.64
CA ASN A 120 17.27 0.60 -1.53
C ASN A 120 17.59 -0.21 -0.26
N LEU A 121 16.68 -0.24 0.72
CA LEU A 121 16.88 -0.96 1.98
C LEU A 121 15.87 -2.10 2.14
N LYS A 122 16.26 -3.15 2.89
CA LYS A 122 15.36 -4.28 3.19
C LYS A 122 14.09 -3.85 3.93
N LYS A 123 14.20 -2.86 4.82
CA LYS A 123 13.04 -2.32 5.56
C LYS A 123 12.02 -1.64 4.65
N HIS A 124 12.37 -1.34 3.41
CA HIS A 124 11.47 -0.69 2.44
C HIS A 124 10.45 -1.66 1.82
N HIS A 125 10.34 -2.89 2.34
CA HIS A 125 9.32 -3.84 1.87
C HIS A 125 7.89 -3.29 2.01
N ASN A 126 7.61 -2.45 3.00
CA ASN A 126 6.29 -1.83 3.16
C ASN A 126 6.02 -0.81 2.06
N ARG A 127 7.04 -0.03 1.67
CA ARG A 127 6.95 0.87 0.51
C ARG A 127 6.72 0.09 -0.78
N ALA A 128 7.41 -1.03 -0.93
CA ALA A 128 7.25 -1.92 -2.08
C ALA A 128 5.83 -2.47 -2.17
N ASP A 129 5.29 -2.97 -1.06
CA ASP A 129 3.93 -3.50 -1.01
C ASP A 129 2.91 -2.41 -1.38
N ALA A 130 3.07 -1.20 -0.84
CA ALA A 130 2.20 -0.07 -1.18
C ALA A 130 2.26 0.25 -2.69
N LEU A 131 3.44 0.22 -3.30
CA LEU A 131 3.61 0.44 -4.73
C LEU A 131 2.92 -0.64 -5.58
N LEU A 132 3.05 -1.90 -5.18
CA LEU A 132 2.41 -3.01 -5.89
C LEU A 132 0.89 -2.96 -5.74
N ILE A 133 0.39 -2.59 -4.57
CA ILE A 133 -1.05 -2.37 -4.35
C ILE A 133 -1.54 -1.20 -5.24
N ALA A 134 -0.79 -0.11 -5.31
CA ALA A 134 -1.12 1.02 -6.19
C ALA A 134 -1.16 0.61 -7.66
N ARG A 135 -0.23 -0.25 -8.09
CA ARG A 135 -0.22 -0.81 -9.44
C ARG A 135 -1.50 -1.57 -9.75
N VAL A 136 -1.92 -2.45 -8.83
CA VAL A 136 -3.17 -3.20 -8.98
C VAL A 136 -4.38 -2.26 -8.99
N CYS A 137 -4.38 -1.24 -8.15
CA CYS A 137 -5.42 -0.21 -8.14
C CYS A 137 -5.52 0.47 -9.50
N HIS A 138 -4.41 0.93 -10.04
CA HIS A 138 -4.37 1.57 -11.36
C HIS A 138 -4.88 0.63 -12.45
N GLN A 139 -4.45 -0.64 -12.46
CA GLN A 139 -4.87 -1.61 -13.47
C GLN A 139 -6.39 -1.87 -13.44
N ARG A 140 -6.99 -1.93 -12.26
CA ARG A 140 -8.40 -2.28 -12.12
C ARG A 140 -9.34 -1.08 -12.22
N GLU A 141 -8.91 0.07 -11.73
CA GLU A 141 -9.76 1.26 -11.64
C GLU A 141 -9.41 2.32 -12.67
N GLY A 142 -8.30 2.18 -13.36
CA GLY A 142 -7.81 3.13 -14.36
C GLY A 142 -8.35 2.94 -15.77
N ALA A 143 -9.11 1.89 -15.99
CA ALA A 143 -9.66 1.59 -17.31
C ALA A 143 -10.86 2.48 -17.67
#